data_c0f48a9f79657697f50d0b37ca28643c
#
_entry.id   c0f48a9f79657697f50d0b37ca28643c
#
_cell.length_a   1.000
_cell.length_b   1.000
_cell.length_c   1.000
_cell.angle_alpha   90.00
_cell.angle_beta   90.00
_cell.angle_gamma   90.00
#
_symmetry.space_group_name_H-M   'P 1'
#
loop_
_entity.id
_entity.type
_entity.pdbx_description
1 polymer ?
#
loop_
_entity_poly.entity_id
_entity_poly.type
_entity_poly.pdbx_seq_one_letter_code
_entity_poly.pdbx_strand_id
1 'polypeptide(L)'
;MCEVTVVIPNYNGQKYLLPCLRALYESSNVEMHVIVVDNGSEDQSITDAKELFPQVNYILLDRNYGFCRAVNVGIRTADTEYVLLLNNDTEVCVGFVEKLLRRIKRNPLIFSVEAKMLQYGNHELIDSAGTYYNALGWAFARGKDASVRKYNRQCRTFAACAGAAIYRKAVFEEIGYFDEKHFAYLEDIDIGYRARIYGYINLYEPKAQVVHVGSAASGSRYNEFKTRYSVRNNIYLIYKNMPVWQIVLNLPFLMIGFFIKALFFWKKGLGSVYLKSLKDGFAICDAGNKVIYDRSRLKNYLRIQAELWINVARRLS
;
A
#
# COMPACT_ATOMS: atom_id res chain seq x y z
N MET A 1 -17.99 21.43 -5.11
CA MET A 1 -16.86 21.46 -4.14
C MET A 1 -16.06 20.19 -4.38
N CYS A 2 -14.78 20.31 -4.70
CA CYS A 2 -13.90 19.14 -4.96
C CYS A 2 -13.85 18.24 -3.73
N GLU A 3 -14.03 16.92 -3.91
CA GLU A 3 -14.12 15.97 -2.80
C GLU A 3 -12.88 15.09 -2.66
N VAL A 4 -12.02 15.04 -3.70
CA VAL A 4 -10.87 14.16 -3.73
C VAL A 4 -9.61 14.85 -4.21
N THR A 5 -8.52 14.60 -3.50
CA THR A 5 -7.16 14.93 -3.94
C THR A 5 -6.44 13.66 -4.34
N VAL A 6 -5.92 13.61 -5.57
CA VAL A 6 -5.06 12.53 -6.04
C VAL A 6 -3.62 12.89 -5.71
N VAL A 7 -2.94 12.03 -4.95
CA VAL A 7 -1.53 12.19 -4.57
C VAL A 7 -0.70 11.17 -5.32
N ILE A 8 0.24 11.64 -6.12
CA ILE A 8 1.13 10.82 -6.95
C ILE A 8 2.57 11.04 -6.45
N PRO A 9 3.15 10.08 -5.71
CA PRO A 9 4.57 10.12 -5.39
C PRO A 9 5.39 9.84 -6.65
N ASN A 10 6.39 10.68 -6.93
CA ASN A 10 7.30 10.54 -8.07
C ASN A 10 8.74 10.42 -7.61
N TYR A 11 9.49 9.51 -8.24
CA TYR A 11 10.93 9.40 -8.12
C TYR A 11 11.51 8.80 -9.39
N ASN A 12 12.26 9.60 -10.16
CA ASN A 12 12.84 9.24 -11.45
C ASN A 12 11.81 8.60 -12.39
N GLY A 13 10.65 9.26 -12.52
CA GLY A 13 9.46 8.74 -13.21
C GLY A 13 9.29 9.16 -14.65
N GLN A 14 10.35 9.56 -15.36
CA GLN A 14 10.29 10.15 -16.71
C GLN A 14 9.47 9.31 -17.71
N LYS A 15 9.53 7.99 -17.62
CA LYS A 15 8.77 7.09 -18.52
C LYS A 15 7.30 6.92 -18.13
N TYR A 16 6.93 7.28 -16.90
CA TYR A 16 5.67 6.84 -16.30
C TYR A 16 4.76 7.99 -15.91
N LEU A 17 5.31 9.11 -15.41
CA LEU A 17 4.51 10.19 -14.83
C LEU A 17 3.55 10.82 -15.84
N LEU A 18 4.01 11.10 -17.07
CA LEU A 18 3.16 11.69 -18.11
C LEU A 18 2.03 10.77 -18.56
N PRO A 19 2.26 9.48 -18.88
CA PRO A 19 1.18 8.53 -19.14
C PRO A 19 0.17 8.42 -17.99
N CYS A 20 0.65 8.39 -16.74
CA CYS A 20 -0.20 8.34 -15.56
C CYS A 20 -1.12 9.57 -15.45
N LEU A 21 -0.57 10.78 -15.57
CA LEU A 21 -1.34 12.02 -15.52
C LEU A 21 -2.35 12.11 -16.66
N ARG A 22 -1.94 11.74 -17.88
CA ARG A 22 -2.83 11.72 -19.05
C ARG A 22 -4.00 10.77 -18.83
N ALA A 23 -3.73 9.50 -18.45
CA ALA A 23 -4.77 8.52 -18.19
C ALA A 23 -5.72 9.00 -17.07
N LEU A 24 -5.21 9.66 -16.01
CA LEU A 24 -6.02 10.18 -14.92
C LEU A 24 -7.01 11.25 -15.40
N TYR A 25 -6.55 12.24 -16.16
CA TYR A 25 -7.42 13.32 -16.65
C TYR A 25 -8.38 12.88 -17.74
N GLU A 26 -7.96 11.99 -18.64
CA GLU A 26 -8.82 11.48 -19.73
C GLU A 26 -9.88 10.48 -19.24
N SER A 27 -9.61 9.79 -18.11
CA SER A 27 -10.49 8.73 -17.59
C SER A 27 -11.47 9.18 -16.52
N SER A 28 -11.40 10.42 -16.04
CA SER A 28 -12.22 10.93 -14.93
C SER A 28 -13.05 12.12 -15.32
N ASN A 29 -14.33 12.10 -14.93
CA ASN A 29 -15.26 13.23 -15.09
C ASN A 29 -15.59 13.92 -13.76
N VAL A 30 -14.89 13.59 -12.67
CA VAL A 30 -15.03 14.25 -11.37
C VAL A 30 -14.02 15.38 -11.22
N GLU A 31 -14.43 16.45 -10.59
CA GLU A 31 -13.52 17.50 -10.15
C GLU A 31 -12.56 16.93 -9.09
N MET A 32 -11.25 17.06 -9.33
CA MET A 32 -10.21 16.55 -8.45
C MET A 32 -9.03 17.50 -8.38
N HIS A 33 -8.43 17.60 -7.22
CA HIS A 33 -7.10 18.20 -7.08
C HIS A 33 -6.04 17.13 -7.33
N VAL A 34 -4.96 17.47 -7.99
CA VAL A 34 -3.84 16.55 -8.24
C VAL A 34 -2.57 17.14 -7.64
N ILE A 35 -1.91 16.37 -6.78
CA ILE A 35 -0.63 16.71 -6.17
C ILE A 35 0.40 15.68 -6.60
N VAL A 36 1.45 16.10 -7.28
CA VAL A 36 2.64 15.29 -7.54
C VAL A 36 3.67 15.65 -6.49
N VAL A 37 4.08 14.66 -5.69
CA VAL A 37 5.17 14.85 -4.72
C VAL A 37 6.42 14.22 -5.29
N ASP A 38 7.32 15.07 -5.77
CA ASP A 38 8.61 14.63 -6.28
C ASP A 38 9.59 14.38 -5.14
N ASN A 39 10.09 13.17 -5.09
CA ASN A 39 10.92 12.67 -4.00
C ASN A 39 12.43 12.80 -4.34
N GLY A 40 12.81 13.96 -4.89
CA GLY A 40 14.19 14.27 -5.25
C GLY A 40 14.64 13.57 -6.53
N SER A 41 13.84 13.67 -7.60
CA SER A 41 14.19 13.13 -8.92
C SER A 41 15.34 13.92 -9.56
N GLU A 42 16.18 13.20 -10.31
CA GLU A 42 17.29 13.74 -11.08
C GLU A 42 17.01 13.74 -12.60
N ASP A 43 15.84 13.18 -13.01
CA ASP A 43 15.40 13.10 -14.40
C ASP A 43 14.50 14.29 -14.82
N GLN A 44 14.03 14.29 -16.06
CA GLN A 44 13.19 15.36 -16.60
C GLN A 44 11.70 15.20 -16.26
N SER A 45 11.30 14.20 -15.48
CA SER A 45 9.88 13.86 -15.23
C SER A 45 9.04 15.06 -14.77
N ILE A 46 9.59 15.88 -13.89
CA ILE A 46 8.88 17.04 -13.32
C ILE A 46 8.86 18.22 -14.30
N THR A 47 9.94 18.46 -15.04
CA THR A 47 10.00 19.52 -16.04
C THR A 47 8.96 19.28 -17.12
N ASP A 48 8.94 18.08 -17.69
CA ASP A 48 8.01 17.67 -18.74
C ASP A 48 6.55 17.71 -18.25
N ALA A 49 6.33 17.26 -16.99
CA ALA A 49 5.00 17.25 -16.41
C ALA A 49 4.45 18.67 -16.15
N LYS A 50 5.26 19.60 -15.67
CA LYS A 50 4.87 21.00 -15.45
C LYS A 50 4.48 21.72 -16.74
N GLU A 51 5.15 21.40 -17.82
CA GLU A 51 4.84 21.99 -19.13
C GLU A 51 3.47 21.52 -19.66
N LEU A 52 3.18 20.22 -19.54
CA LEU A 52 1.95 19.62 -20.11
C LEU A 52 0.74 19.65 -19.15
N PHE A 53 0.98 19.72 -17.83
CA PHE A 53 -0.06 19.72 -16.80
C PHE A 53 0.17 20.84 -15.77
N PRO A 54 0.12 22.13 -16.19
CA PRO A 54 0.39 23.28 -15.30
C PRO A 54 -0.63 23.41 -14.16
N GLN A 55 -1.80 22.77 -14.26
CA GLN A 55 -2.85 22.76 -13.23
C GLN A 55 -2.53 21.82 -12.04
N VAL A 56 -1.52 20.97 -12.15
CA VAL A 56 -1.10 20.05 -11.08
C VAL A 56 -0.26 20.80 -10.04
N ASN A 57 -0.49 20.53 -8.77
CA ASN A 57 0.35 21.02 -7.69
C ASN A 57 1.59 20.14 -7.54
N TYR A 58 2.78 20.71 -7.75
CA TYR A 58 4.06 19.99 -7.66
C TYR A 58 4.78 20.38 -6.38
N ILE A 59 5.02 19.40 -5.50
CA ILE A 59 5.80 19.55 -4.28
C ILE A 59 7.15 18.84 -4.50
N LEU A 60 8.25 19.59 -4.40
CA LEU A 60 9.60 19.08 -4.66
C LEU A 60 10.32 18.86 -3.33
N LEU A 61 10.72 17.62 -3.06
CA LEU A 61 11.60 17.29 -1.95
C LEU A 61 13.06 17.35 -2.40
N ASP A 62 13.96 17.67 -1.49
CA ASP A 62 15.39 17.83 -1.77
C ASP A 62 16.15 16.52 -2.04
N ARG A 63 15.57 15.37 -1.63
CA ARG A 63 16.12 14.02 -1.83
C ARG A 63 15.07 12.94 -1.68
N ASN A 64 15.43 11.69 -1.97
CA ASN A 64 14.55 10.54 -1.76
C ASN A 64 14.44 10.16 -0.28
N TYR A 65 13.29 10.47 0.32
CA TYR A 65 12.93 10.11 1.70
C TYR A 65 12.09 8.82 1.81
N GLY A 66 11.87 8.13 0.70
CA GLY A 66 11.03 6.95 0.60
C GLY A 66 9.55 7.27 0.33
N PHE A 67 8.81 6.23 -0.01
CA PHE A 67 7.39 6.31 -0.38
C PHE A 67 6.53 6.94 0.73
N CYS A 68 6.71 6.48 1.98
CA CYS A 68 5.90 6.91 3.12
C CYS A 68 5.95 8.43 3.34
N ARG A 69 7.14 9.03 3.25
CA ARG A 69 7.30 10.49 3.39
C ARG A 69 6.63 11.24 2.27
N ALA A 70 6.83 10.80 1.02
CA ALA A 70 6.25 11.47 -0.14
C ALA A 70 4.71 11.47 -0.06
N VAL A 71 4.07 10.32 0.22
CA VAL A 71 2.61 10.27 0.33
C VAL A 71 2.09 11.04 1.54
N ASN A 72 2.80 11.04 2.67
CA ASN A 72 2.42 11.83 3.85
C ASN A 72 2.39 13.33 3.58
N VAL A 73 3.38 13.84 2.84
CA VAL A 73 3.42 15.25 2.43
C VAL A 73 2.18 15.57 1.58
N GLY A 74 1.86 14.75 0.59
CA GLY A 74 0.67 14.95 -0.24
C GLY A 74 -0.63 14.84 0.55
N ILE A 75 -0.78 13.86 1.45
CA ILE A 75 -1.98 13.69 2.28
C ILE A 75 -2.20 14.91 3.21
N ARG A 76 -1.13 15.45 3.80
CA ARG A 76 -1.24 16.63 4.67
C ARG A 76 -1.59 17.90 3.90
N THR A 77 -1.06 18.04 2.68
CA THR A 77 -1.34 19.19 1.80
C THR A 77 -2.76 19.14 1.22
N ALA A 78 -3.34 17.94 1.06
CA ALA A 78 -4.70 17.78 0.55
C ALA A 78 -5.72 18.49 1.46
N ASP A 79 -6.66 19.23 0.88
CA ASP A 79 -7.74 19.97 1.55
C ASP A 79 -9.12 19.29 1.42
N THR A 80 -9.18 18.15 0.77
CA THR A 80 -10.41 17.39 0.48
C THR A 80 -10.71 16.30 1.50
N GLU A 81 -11.97 15.80 1.52
CA GLU A 81 -12.40 14.72 2.44
C GLU A 81 -11.72 13.40 2.15
N TYR A 82 -11.43 13.12 0.86
CA TYR A 82 -10.83 11.88 0.42
C TYR A 82 -9.49 12.13 -0.25
N VAL A 83 -8.54 11.23 -0.02
CA VAL A 83 -7.24 11.22 -0.70
C VAL A 83 -7.09 9.92 -1.47
N LEU A 84 -6.84 10.01 -2.76
CA LEU A 84 -6.51 8.88 -3.63
C LEU A 84 -5.00 8.82 -3.81
N LEU A 85 -4.36 7.78 -3.30
CA LEU A 85 -2.95 7.50 -3.57
C LEU A 85 -2.85 6.71 -4.87
N LEU A 86 -2.00 7.17 -5.77
CA LEU A 86 -1.81 6.60 -7.09
C LEU A 86 -0.33 6.59 -7.44
N ASN A 87 0.26 5.42 -7.71
CA ASN A 87 1.64 5.36 -8.17
C ASN A 87 1.80 6.00 -9.54
N ASN A 88 2.96 6.62 -9.79
CA ASN A 88 3.28 7.24 -11.08
C ASN A 88 3.41 6.24 -12.23
N ASP A 89 3.59 4.93 -11.94
CA ASP A 89 3.70 3.84 -12.91
C ASP A 89 2.36 3.12 -13.14
N THR A 90 1.25 3.87 -13.10
CA THR A 90 -0.11 3.36 -13.28
C THR A 90 -0.87 4.11 -14.37
N GLU A 91 -1.75 3.39 -15.07
CA GLU A 91 -2.69 3.96 -16.05
C GLU A 91 -4.12 3.56 -15.64
N VAL A 92 -4.93 4.55 -15.24
CA VAL A 92 -6.29 4.30 -14.74
C VAL A 92 -7.28 4.09 -15.88
N CYS A 93 -8.28 3.22 -15.65
CA CYS A 93 -9.35 2.98 -16.61
C CYS A 93 -10.55 3.92 -16.38
N VAL A 94 -11.37 4.10 -17.40
CA VAL A 94 -12.54 5.00 -17.40
C VAL A 94 -13.42 4.84 -16.16
N GLY A 95 -13.70 5.97 -15.49
CA GLY A 95 -14.52 6.06 -14.30
C GLY A 95 -13.84 5.50 -13.03
N PHE A 96 -12.51 5.43 -13.02
CA PHE A 96 -11.74 4.90 -11.90
C PHE A 96 -11.99 5.66 -10.59
N VAL A 97 -11.83 6.98 -10.61
CA VAL A 97 -11.99 7.85 -9.43
C VAL A 97 -13.42 7.81 -8.93
N GLU A 98 -14.41 7.91 -9.84
CA GLU A 98 -15.84 7.89 -9.52
C GLU A 98 -16.27 6.60 -8.81
N LYS A 99 -15.73 5.46 -9.25
CA LYS A 99 -16.07 4.15 -8.68
C LYS A 99 -15.51 4.02 -7.25
N LEU A 100 -14.28 4.49 -7.03
CA LEU A 100 -13.67 4.52 -5.70
C LEU A 100 -14.40 5.48 -4.76
N LEU A 101 -14.69 6.71 -5.20
CA LEU A 101 -15.47 7.69 -4.44
C LEU A 101 -16.84 7.15 -4.06
N ARG A 102 -17.58 6.60 -5.02
CA ARG A 102 -18.89 5.98 -4.75
C ARG A 102 -18.80 4.87 -3.71
N ARG A 103 -17.69 4.14 -3.70
CA ARG A 103 -17.52 3.01 -2.76
C ARG A 103 -17.20 3.49 -1.36
N ILE A 104 -16.27 4.44 -1.18
CA ILE A 104 -15.85 4.91 0.13
C ILE A 104 -16.96 5.70 0.84
N LYS A 105 -17.80 6.42 0.10
CA LYS A 105 -18.92 7.19 0.62
C LYS A 105 -20.05 6.35 1.22
N ARG A 106 -20.14 5.04 0.91
CA ARG A 106 -21.25 4.18 1.35
C ARG A 106 -21.33 3.96 2.86
N ASN A 107 -20.21 4.09 3.56
CA ASN A 107 -20.18 3.87 5.01
C ASN A 107 -19.02 4.66 5.63
N PRO A 108 -19.27 5.46 6.69
CA PRO A 108 -18.23 6.25 7.35
C PRO A 108 -17.12 5.40 7.99
N LEU A 109 -17.39 4.12 8.28
CA LEU A 109 -16.36 3.20 8.80
C LEU A 109 -15.40 2.68 7.72
N ILE A 110 -15.62 3.00 6.43
CA ILE A 110 -14.66 2.63 5.39
C ILE A 110 -13.50 3.62 5.45
N PHE A 111 -12.32 3.10 5.80
CA PHE A 111 -11.07 3.86 5.78
C PHE A 111 -10.49 3.90 4.38
N SER A 112 -10.38 2.75 3.72
CA SER A 112 -9.74 2.65 2.42
C SER A 112 -10.46 1.74 1.45
N VAL A 113 -10.31 2.02 0.16
CA VAL A 113 -10.82 1.19 -0.94
C VAL A 113 -9.73 1.02 -1.98
N GLU A 114 -9.26 -0.23 -2.16
CA GLU A 114 -8.27 -0.63 -3.15
C GLU A 114 -8.95 -0.96 -4.49
N ALA A 115 -8.33 -0.54 -5.57
CA ALA A 115 -8.75 -0.86 -6.93
C ALA A 115 -8.29 -2.26 -7.36
N LYS A 116 -8.86 -2.77 -8.46
CA LYS A 116 -8.35 -3.93 -9.19
C LYS A 116 -7.16 -3.50 -10.03
N MET A 117 -5.98 -4.05 -9.71
CA MET A 117 -4.76 -3.76 -10.45
C MET A 117 -4.51 -4.86 -11.48
N LEU A 118 -4.28 -4.45 -12.73
CA LEU A 118 -3.97 -5.32 -13.87
C LEU A 118 -2.48 -5.21 -14.19
N GLN A 119 -1.91 -6.27 -14.77
CA GLN A 119 -0.50 -6.26 -15.18
C GLN A 119 -0.32 -5.46 -16.48
N TYR A 120 0.68 -4.58 -16.53
CA TYR A 120 0.98 -3.77 -17.70
C TYR A 120 1.34 -4.60 -18.95
N GLY A 121 2.13 -5.65 -18.79
CA GLY A 121 2.55 -6.52 -19.90
C GLY A 121 1.45 -7.46 -20.42
N ASN A 122 0.38 -7.67 -19.62
CA ASN A 122 -0.75 -8.52 -19.99
C ASN A 122 -2.00 -8.13 -19.18
N HIS A 123 -2.85 -7.32 -19.76
CA HIS A 123 -4.08 -6.80 -19.12
C HIS A 123 -5.13 -7.91 -18.83
N GLU A 124 -4.97 -9.11 -19.37
CA GLU A 124 -5.80 -10.27 -19.03
C GLU A 124 -5.41 -10.91 -17.66
N LEU A 125 -4.31 -10.46 -17.06
CA LEU A 125 -3.83 -10.94 -15.78
C LEU A 125 -3.93 -9.88 -14.68
N ILE A 126 -4.30 -10.34 -13.49
CA ILE A 126 -4.38 -9.53 -12.29
C ILE A 126 -3.00 -9.35 -11.68
N ASP A 127 -2.66 -8.12 -11.29
CA ASP A 127 -1.54 -7.82 -10.41
C ASP A 127 -1.96 -7.86 -8.93
N SER A 128 -3.10 -7.21 -8.58
CA SER A 128 -3.72 -7.29 -7.25
C SER A 128 -5.25 -7.20 -7.34
N ALA A 129 -5.93 -8.04 -6.59
CA ALA A 129 -7.37 -8.00 -6.34
C ALA A 129 -7.67 -7.99 -4.82
N GLY A 130 -6.85 -7.29 -4.06
CA GLY A 130 -6.94 -7.15 -2.62
C GLY A 130 -5.65 -7.53 -1.90
N THR A 131 -5.33 -6.77 -0.87
CA THR A 131 -4.10 -6.91 -0.08
C THR A 131 -4.38 -7.61 1.23
N TYR A 132 -3.64 -8.68 1.53
CA TYR A 132 -3.83 -9.55 2.69
C TYR A 132 -2.54 -9.75 3.48
N TYR A 133 -2.71 -10.05 4.77
CA TYR A 133 -1.63 -10.43 5.68
C TYR A 133 -2.07 -11.62 6.52
N ASN A 134 -1.16 -12.55 6.85
CA ASN A 134 -1.50 -13.79 7.55
C ASN A 134 -0.60 -14.07 8.77
N ALA A 135 -0.95 -15.10 9.53
CA ALA A 135 -0.24 -15.50 10.75
C ALA A 135 1.21 -15.97 10.52
N LEU A 136 1.56 -16.37 9.29
CA LEU A 136 2.95 -16.69 8.91
C LEU A 136 3.83 -15.44 8.76
N GLY A 137 3.27 -14.24 8.96
CA GLY A 137 3.97 -12.99 8.68
C GLY A 137 4.14 -12.73 7.18
N TRP A 138 3.18 -13.13 6.34
CA TRP A 138 3.25 -12.93 4.91
C TRP A 138 2.19 -11.96 4.42
N ALA A 139 2.64 -10.85 3.82
CA ALA A 139 1.79 -10.03 2.99
C ALA A 139 1.70 -10.62 1.58
N PHE A 140 0.50 -10.58 0.98
CA PHE A 140 0.29 -11.06 -0.37
C PHE A 140 -0.88 -10.36 -1.06
N ALA A 141 -0.74 -10.17 -2.37
CA ALA A 141 -1.81 -9.73 -3.25
C ALA A 141 -2.67 -10.95 -3.66
N ARG A 142 -4.01 -10.82 -3.48
CA ARG A 142 -4.94 -11.83 -3.94
C ARG A 142 -5.04 -11.82 -5.45
N GLY A 143 -5.13 -13.00 -6.05
CA GLY A 143 -5.38 -13.16 -7.48
C GLY A 143 -4.21 -12.80 -8.38
N LYS A 144 -3.01 -12.57 -7.85
CA LYS A 144 -1.84 -12.32 -8.68
C LYS A 144 -1.63 -13.44 -9.70
N ASP A 145 -1.38 -13.04 -10.94
CA ASP A 145 -1.23 -13.92 -12.11
C ASP A 145 -2.51 -14.70 -12.50
N ALA A 146 -3.65 -14.40 -11.85
CA ALA A 146 -4.95 -14.98 -12.24
C ALA A 146 -5.62 -14.15 -13.34
N SER A 147 -6.57 -14.78 -14.08
CA SER A 147 -7.33 -14.10 -15.12
C SER A 147 -8.14 -12.92 -14.58
N VAL A 148 -8.17 -11.81 -15.32
CA VAL A 148 -8.97 -10.60 -15.05
C VAL A 148 -10.46 -10.88 -14.84
N ARG A 149 -10.98 -11.98 -15.43
CA ARG A 149 -12.37 -12.42 -15.27
C ARG A 149 -12.71 -12.94 -13.88
N LYS A 150 -11.68 -13.19 -13.04
CA LYS A 150 -11.85 -13.60 -11.65
C LYS A 150 -11.93 -12.39 -10.72
N TYR A 151 -12.34 -12.62 -9.48
CA TYR A 151 -12.38 -11.60 -8.42
C TYR A 151 -13.21 -10.35 -8.76
N ASN A 152 -14.39 -10.54 -9.35
CA ASN A 152 -15.31 -9.46 -9.74
C ASN A 152 -16.32 -9.09 -8.64
N ARG A 153 -16.15 -9.60 -7.41
CA ARG A 153 -17.00 -9.29 -6.26
C ARG A 153 -16.24 -8.41 -5.27
N GLN A 154 -16.93 -7.38 -4.81
CA GLN A 154 -16.45 -6.54 -3.69
C GLN A 154 -16.24 -7.39 -2.44
N CYS A 155 -15.18 -7.09 -1.68
CA CYS A 155 -14.91 -7.79 -0.43
C CYS A 155 -14.12 -6.90 0.53
N ARG A 156 -14.05 -7.35 1.79
CA ARG A 156 -13.12 -6.81 2.78
C ARG A 156 -11.73 -7.34 2.50
N THR A 157 -10.74 -6.46 2.67
CA THR A 157 -9.31 -6.78 2.59
C THR A 157 -8.63 -6.52 3.92
N PHE A 158 -7.43 -7.01 4.09
CA PHE A 158 -6.67 -6.71 5.30
C PHE A 158 -6.18 -5.26 5.29
N ALA A 159 -5.69 -4.81 4.17
CA ALA A 159 -5.23 -3.45 3.89
C ALA A 159 -5.61 -3.07 2.46
N ALA A 160 -5.32 -1.85 2.03
CA ALA A 160 -5.42 -1.40 0.65
C ALA A 160 -4.03 -1.01 0.14
N CYS A 161 -3.62 -1.56 -1.00
CA CYS A 161 -2.35 -1.21 -1.63
C CYS A 161 -2.34 0.27 -2.00
N ALA A 162 -1.44 1.03 -1.40
CA ALA A 162 -1.34 2.47 -1.59
C ALA A 162 -0.93 2.89 -3.01
N GLY A 163 -0.60 1.94 -3.88
CA GLY A 163 -0.33 2.20 -5.29
C GLY A 163 -1.57 2.56 -6.11
N ALA A 164 -2.80 2.21 -5.66
CA ALA A 164 -4.07 2.58 -6.28
C ALA A 164 -5.23 2.43 -5.30
N ALA A 165 -5.33 3.31 -4.32
CA ALA A 165 -6.34 3.24 -3.28
C ALA A 165 -6.80 4.62 -2.80
N ILE A 166 -8.11 4.74 -2.53
CA ILE A 166 -8.70 5.94 -1.92
C ILE A 166 -8.85 5.75 -0.41
N TYR A 167 -8.63 6.83 0.32
CA TYR A 167 -8.64 6.86 1.78
C TYR A 167 -9.54 8.00 2.30
N ARG A 168 -10.19 7.78 3.44
CA ARG A 168 -10.87 8.84 4.20
C ARG A 168 -9.84 9.60 5.02
N LYS A 169 -9.58 10.87 4.64
CA LYS A 169 -8.48 11.66 5.21
C LYS A 169 -8.58 11.82 6.73
N ALA A 170 -9.77 12.10 7.27
CA ALA A 170 -9.96 12.31 8.71
C ALA A 170 -9.47 11.13 9.57
N VAL A 171 -9.49 9.90 9.05
CA VAL A 171 -9.05 8.71 9.80
C VAL A 171 -7.55 8.71 10.05
N PHE A 172 -6.73 9.35 9.20
CA PHE A 172 -5.30 9.47 9.45
C PHE A 172 -4.97 10.25 10.73
N GLU A 173 -5.82 11.19 11.13
CA GLU A 173 -5.62 11.94 12.38
C GLU A 173 -5.80 11.06 13.62
N GLU A 174 -6.65 10.02 13.53
CA GLU A 174 -6.89 9.10 14.64
C GLU A 174 -5.85 7.98 14.72
N ILE A 175 -5.53 7.37 13.55
CA ILE A 175 -4.69 6.17 13.51
C ILE A 175 -3.21 6.49 13.23
N GLY A 176 -2.90 7.75 12.93
CA GLY A 176 -1.60 8.22 12.45
C GLY A 176 -1.41 7.98 10.95
N TYR A 177 -0.47 8.70 10.37
CA TYR A 177 -0.10 8.64 8.96
C TYR A 177 0.73 7.40 8.62
N PHE A 178 1.20 7.26 7.37
CA PHE A 178 2.15 6.20 7.00
C PHE A 178 3.44 6.37 7.79
N ASP A 179 3.93 5.27 8.37
CA ASP A 179 5.13 5.32 9.20
C ASP A 179 6.39 5.42 8.33
N GLU A 180 7.07 6.53 8.41
CA GLU A 180 8.23 6.85 7.57
C GLU A 180 9.44 5.92 7.83
N LYS A 181 9.47 5.19 8.97
CA LYS A 181 10.47 4.15 9.22
C LYS A 181 10.39 2.98 8.23
N HIS A 182 9.22 2.76 7.61
CA HIS A 182 9.10 1.75 6.55
C HIS A 182 9.92 2.12 5.31
N PHE A 183 10.04 3.39 4.99
CA PHE A 183 10.61 3.89 3.74
C PHE A 183 9.78 3.44 2.52
N ALA A 184 9.69 2.13 2.29
CA ALA A 184 8.83 1.46 1.29
C ALA A 184 8.59 0.00 1.70
N TYR A 185 7.49 -0.58 1.25
CA TYR A 185 6.97 -1.95 1.51
C TYR A 185 6.44 -2.18 2.92
N LEU A 186 5.27 -2.80 2.98
CA LEU A 186 4.46 -3.12 4.16
C LEU A 186 3.91 -1.91 4.93
N GLU A 187 4.10 -0.69 4.45
CA GLU A 187 3.47 0.51 4.97
C GLU A 187 1.94 0.47 4.83
N ASP A 188 1.45 -0.13 3.75
CA ASP A 188 0.03 -0.38 3.49
C ASP A 188 -0.56 -1.39 4.50
N ILE A 189 0.17 -2.45 4.80
CA ILE A 189 -0.23 -3.43 5.81
C ILE A 189 -0.23 -2.78 7.20
N ASP A 190 0.78 -1.97 7.54
CA ASP A 190 0.87 -1.26 8.82
C ASP A 190 -0.35 -0.35 9.04
N ILE A 191 -0.64 0.52 8.07
CA ILE A 191 -1.75 1.46 8.23
C ILE A 191 -3.10 0.75 8.19
N GLY A 192 -3.26 -0.29 7.36
CA GLY A 192 -4.44 -1.12 7.31
C GLY A 192 -4.68 -1.87 8.62
N TYR A 193 -3.62 -2.35 9.27
CA TYR A 193 -3.68 -3.00 10.59
C TYR A 193 -4.17 -2.01 11.65
N ARG A 194 -3.57 -0.81 11.72
CA ARG A 194 -3.98 0.26 12.65
C ARG A 194 -5.44 0.65 12.45
N ALA A 195 -5.87 0.87 11.22
CA ALA A 195 -7.28 1.16 10.91
C ALA A 195 -8.21 0.08 11.47
N ARG A 196 -7.87 -1.19 11.34
CA ARG A 196 -8.67 -2.32 11.84
C ARG A 196 -8.68 -2.39 13.36
N ILE A 197 -7.58 -2.04 14.06
CA ILE A 197 -7.55 -1.92 15.52
C ILE A 197 -8.58 -0.88 15.98
N TYR A 198 -8.73 0.21 15.23
CA TYR A 198 -9.72 1.26 15.51
C TYR A 198 -11.15 0.92 15.05
N GLY A 199 -11.35 -0.22 14.37
CA GLY A 199 -12.66 -0.70 13.93
C GLY A 199 -13.05 -0.29 12.52
N TYR A 200 -12.16 0.38 11.81
CA TYR A 200 -12.35 0.76 10.41
C TYR A 200 -12.23 -0.44 9.45
N ILE A 201 -12.67 -0.24 8.22
CA ILE A 201 -12.80 -1.28 7.20
C ILE A 201 -11.96 -0.91 5.98
N ASN A 202 -11.16 -1.86 5.50
CA ASN A 202 -10.50 -1.79 4.21
C ASN A 202 -11.26 -2.64 3.20
N LEU A 203 -11.45 -2.15 1.98
CA LEU A 203 -12.26 -2.78 0.95
C LEU A 203 -11.51 -2.90 -0.37
N TYR A 204 -12.03 -3.78 -1.21
CA TYR A 204 -11.66 -3.93 -2.61
C TYR A 204 -12.86 -3.62 -3.51
N GLU A 205 -12.65 -2.79 -4.57
CA GLU A 205 -13.65 -2.44 -5.57
C GLU A 205 -13.21 -2.93 -6.97
N PRO A 206 -13.76 -4.04 -7.46
CA PRO A 206 -13.35 -4.63 -8.74
C PRO A 206 -13.69 -3.79 -9.97
N LYS A 207 -14.65 -2.86 -9.86
CA LYS A 207 -15.06 -1.99 -10.98
C LYS A 207 -14.11 -0.83 -11.20
N ALA A 208 -13.37 -0.42 -10.18
CA ALA A 208 -12.27 0.52 -10.30
C ALA A 208 -11.04 -0.26 -10.75
N GLN A 209 -10.58 -0.02 -11.97
CA GLN A 209 -9.47 -0.77 -12.56
C GLN A 209 -8.33 0.17 -12.93
N VAL A 210 -7.11 -0.33 -12.78
CA VAL A 210 -5.88 0.37 -13.11
C VAL A 210 -4.85 -0.63 -13.65
N VAL A 211 -4.14 -0.26 -14.69
CA VAL A 211 -2.99 -0.98 -15.20
C VAL A 211 -1.76 -0.53 -14.45
N HIS A 212 -0.94 -1.46 -13.97
CA HIS A 212 0.23 -1.18 -13.14
C HIS A 212 1.47 -1.82 -13.76
N VAL A 213 2.49 -1.00 -13.99
CA VAL A 213 3.76 -1.49 -14.55
C VAL A 213 4.43 -2.45 -13.58
N GLY A 214 4.38 -2.11 -12.31
CA GLY A 214 4.92 -2.93 -11.23
C GLY A 214 6.43 -3.04 -11.26
N SER A 215 7.06 -2.73 -10.16
CA SER A 215 8.52 -2.78 -10.05
C SER A 215 9.29 -1.74 -10.91
N ALA A 216 8.62 -0.70 -11.45
CA ALA A 216 9.25 0.33 -12.25
C ALA A 216 10.43 1.00 -11.51
N ALA A 217 10.19 1.42 -10.26
CA ALA A 217 11.21 2.06 -9.43
C ALA A 217 12.22 1.08 -8.79
N SER A 218 11.91 -0.22 -8.72
CA SER A 218 12.69 -1.20 -7.96
C SER A 218 13.26 -2.35 -8.79
N GLY A 219 13.01 -2.37 -10.11
CA GLY A 219 13.54 -3.37 -11.05
C GLY A 219 12.85 -4.74 -10.91
N SER A 220 13.61 -5.81 -10.77
CA SER A 220 13.09 -7.19 -10.81
C SER A 220 12.17 -7.54 -9.63
N ARG A 221 11.38 -8.63 -9.79
CA ARG A 221 10.46 -9.14 -8.76
C ARG A 221 11.16 -9.47 -7.43
N TYR A 222 12.40 -9.98 -7.49
CA TYR A 222 13.24 -10.30 -6.34
C TYR A 222 14.61 -9.65 -6.51
N ASN A 223 14.95 -8.72 -5.65
CA ASN A 223 16.23 -8.02 -5.59
C ASN A 223 16.60 -7.67 -4.14
N GLU A 224 17.81 -7.19 -3.92
CA GLU A 224 18.29 -6.83 -2.59
C GLU A 224 17.45 -5.75 -1.93
N PHE A 225 17.08 -4.70 -2.66
CA PHE A 225 16.28 -3.60 -2.14
C PHE A 225 14.92 -4.08 -1.59
N LYS A 226 14.16 -4.85 -2.40
CA LYS A 226 12.88 -5.41 -1.99
C LYS A 226 13.03 -6.38 -0.82
N THR A 227 14.03 -7.26 -0.87
CA THR A 227 14.29 -8.22 0.21
C THR A 227 14.61 -7.49 1.50
N ARG A 228 15.53 -6.52 1.44
CA ARG A 228 15.94 -5.72 2.59
C ARG A 228 14.73 -5.06 3.26
N TYR A 229 13.99 -4.24 2.55
CA TYR A 229 12.90 -3.49 3.14
C TYR A 229 11.71 -4.36 3.55
N SER A 230 11.28 -5.33 2.72
CA SER A 230 10.14 -6.19 3.07
C SER A 230 10.41 -7.07 4.29
N VAL A 231 11.64 -7.58 4.46
CA VAL A 231 11.99 -8.43 5.61
C VAL A 231 12.17 -7.58 6.88
N ARG A 232 12.93 -6.49 6.80
CA ARG A 232 13.12 -5.54 7.90
C ARG A 232 11.79 -5.02 8.43
N ASN A 233 10.97 -4.53 7.53
CA ASN A 233 9.69 -3.93 7.86
C ASN A 233 8.68 -4.93 8.41
N ASN A 234 8.79 -6.21 8.03
CA ASN A 234 7.90 -7.24 8.56
C ASN A 234 8.13 -7.50 10.06
N ILE A 235 9.39 -7.53 10.51
CA ILE A 235 9.71 -7.60 11.95
C ILE A 235 9.13 -6.38 12.66
N TYR A 236 9.39 -5.19 12.12
CA TYR A 236 8.91 -3.94 12.69
C TYR A 236 7.37 -3.86 12.75
N LEU A 237 6.67 -4.28 11.70
CA LEU A 237 5.22 -4.33 11.63
C LEU A 237 4.64 -5.24 12.73
N ILE A 238 5.20 -6.43 12.92
CA ILE A 238 4.78 -7.38 13.97
C ILE A 238 4.97 -6.74 15.34
N TYR A 239 6.16 -6.21 15.61
CA TYR A 239 6.46 -5.53 16.87
C TYR A 239 5.52 -4.37 17.16
N LYS A 240 5.29 -3.51 16.13
CA LYS A 240 4.53 -2.28 16.26
C LYS A 240 3.05 -2.52 16.52
N ASN A 241 2.42 -3.43 15.75
CA ASN A 241 0.97 -3.56 15.72
C ASN A 241 0.39 -4.70 16.54
N MET A 242 1.14 -5.79 16.74
CA MET A 242 0.64 -6.92 17.49
C MET A 242 0.88 -6.74 18.99
N PRO A 243 -0.14 -6.84 19.85
CA PRO A 243 0.07 -6.94 21.30
C PRO A 243 0.81 -8.24 21.63
N VAL A 244 1.47 -8.29 22.78
CA VAL A 244 2.32 -9.42 23.19
C VAL A 244 1.59 -10.76 23.09
N TRP A 245 0.34 -10.84 23.59
CA TRP A 245 -0.44 -12.08 23.54
C TRP A 245 -0.67 -12.57 22.11
N GLN A 246 -0.85 -11.65 21.16
CA GLN A 246 -1.05 -11.99 19.75
C GLN A 246 0.25 -12.48 19.09
N ILE A 247 1.40 -11.89 19.48
CA ILE A 247 2.73 -12.38 19.05
C ILE A 247 2.95 -13.80 19.57
N VAL A 248 2.70 -14.04 20.86
CA VAL A 248 2.87 -15.38 21.49
C VAL A 248 1.96 -16.41 20.82
N LEU A 249 0.70 -16.06 20.57
CA LEU A 249 -0.28 -16.93 19.90
C LEU A 249 0.13 -17.31 18.47
N ASN A 250 0.74 -16.39 17.74
CA ASN A 250 1.19 -16.62 16.37
C ASN A 250 2.64 -17.10 16.27
N LEU A 251 3.38 -17.20 17.37
CA LEU A 251 4.81 -17.52 17.34
C LEU A 251 5.15 -18.79 16.55
N PRO A 252 4.43 -19.92 16.68
CA PRO A 252 4.71 -21.10 15.87
C PRO A 252 4.55 -20.84 14.36
N PHE A 253 3.49 -20.12 13.97
CA PHE A 253 3.26 -19.76 12.57
C PHE A 253 4.33 -18.81 12.04
N LEU A 254 4.72 -17.80 12.82
CA LEU A 254 5.77 -16.86 12.48
C LEU A 254 7.11 -17.58 12.27
N MET A 255 7.49 -18.49 13.17
CA MET A 255 8.72 -19.27 13.04
C MET A 255 8.72 -20.08 11.73
N ILE A 256 7.63 -20.78 11.43
CA ILE A 256 7.49 -21.54 10.18
C ILE A 256 7.58 -20.57 8.98
N GLY A 257 6.86 -19.46 9.02
CA GLY A 257 6.82 -18.50 7.92
C GLY A 257 8.19 -17.86 7.64
N PHE A 258 8.93 -17.47 8.68
CA PHE A 258 10.28 -16.93 8.54
C PHE A 258 11.29 -18.00 8.08
N PHE A 259 11.17 -19.21 8.55
CA PHE A 259 12.02 -20.33 8.13
C PHE A 259 11.82 -20.64 6.63
N ILE A 260 10.57 -20.75 6.15
CA ILE A 260 10.28 -20.96 4.74
C ILE A 260 10.85 -19.83 3.89
N LYS A 261 10.68 -18.57 4.31
CA LYS A 261 11.27 -17.42 3.62
C LYS A 261 12.80 -17.46 3.61
N ALA A 262 13.44 -17.88 4.71
CA ALA A 262 14.89 -18.02 4.78
C ALA A 262 15.39 -19.03 3.72
N LEU A 263 14.77 -20.20 3.62
CA LEU A 263 15.10 -21.20 2.60
C LEU A 263 14.86 -20.67 1.18
N PHE A 264 13.75 -19.97 0.98
CA PHE A 264 13.42 -19.37 -0.32
C PHE A 264 14.47 -18.35 -0.76
N PHE A 265 14.81 -17.39 0.11
CA PHE A 265 15.80 -16.37 -0.22
C PHE A 265 17.22 -16.96 -0.35
N TRP A 266 17.52 -18.01 0.41
CA TRP A 266 18.77 -18.76 0.24
C TRP A 266 18.89 -19.34 -1.17
N LYS A 267 17.84 -20.02 -1.65
CA LYS A 267 17.77 -20.54 -3.02
C LYS A 267 17.85 -19.47 -4.11
N LYS A 268 17.50 -18.21 -3.79
CA LYS A 268 17.58 -17.06 -4.70
C LYS A 268 18.91 -16.30 -4.63
N GLY A 269 19.89 -16.77 -3.85
CA GLY A 269 21.16 -16.07 -3.64
C GLY A 269 21.07 -14.84 -2.74
N LEU A 270 19.93 -14.62 -2.08
CA LEU A 270 19.66 -13.47 -1.22
C LEU A 270 19.63 -13.81 0.28
N GLY A 271 20.17 -14.95 0.67
CA GLY A 271 20.14 -15.47 2.06
C GLY A 271 20.84 -14.54 3.04
N SER A 272 22.02 -14.03 2.70
CA SER A 272 22.76 -13.06 3.54
C SER A 272 22.01 -11.75 3.73
N VAL A 273 21.40 -11.23 2.65
CA VAL A 273 20.56 -10.04 2.71
C VAL A 273 19.36 -10.28 3.60
N TYR A 274 18.72 -11.45 3.50
CA TYR A 274 17.59 -11.83 4.35
C TYR A 274 17.94 -11.82 5.83
N LEU A 275 19.02 -12.50 6.22
CA LEU A 275 19.46 -12.59 7.63
C LEU A 275 19.86 -11.22 8.19
N LYS A 276 20.60 -10.41 7.41
CA LYS A 276 20.92 -9.04 7.79
C LYS A 276 19.65 -8.20 7.99
N SER A 277 18.68 -8.34 7.10
CA SER A 277 17.43 -7.58 7.17
C SER A 277 16.56 -7.96 8.38
N LEU A 278 16.59 -9.22 8.82
CA LEU A 278 15.97 -9.61 10.10
C LEU A 278 16.59 -8.84 11.28
N LYS A 279 17.93 -8.80 11.34
CA LYS A 279 18.66 -8.05 12.39
C LYS A 279 18.31 -6.54 12.32
N ASP A 280 18.34 -5.96 11.14
CA ASP A 280 17.98 -4.55 10.92
C ASP A 280 16.53 -4.27 11.35
N GLY A 281 15.62 -5.24 11.17
CA GLY A 281 14.22 -5.16 11.59
C GLY A 281 14.07 -5.04 13.11
N PHE A 282 14.83 -5.82 13.87
CA PHE A 282 14.86 -5.69 15.34
C PHE A 282 15.49 -4.36 15.78
N ALA A 283 16.51 -3.89 15.07
CA ALA A 283 17.22 -2.65 15.43
C ALA A 283 16.35 -1.39 15.27
N ILE A 284 15.35 -1.40 14.37
CA ILE A 284 14.43 -0.26 14.20
C ILE A 284 13.21 -0.32 15.11
N CYS A 285 13.02 -1.40 15.89
CA CYS A 285 11.95 -1.50 16.86
C CYS A 285 12.17 -0.49 18.00
N ASP A 286 11.15 0.33 18.23
CA ASP A 286 11.19 1.42 19.19
C ASP A 286 9.83 1.52 19.91
N ALA A 287 9.89 1.64 21.23
CA ALA A 287 8.70 1.72 22.08
C ALA A 287 7.81 2.93 21.74
N GLY A 288 8.42 4.04 21.31
CA GLY A 288 7.68 5.28 20.95
C GLY A 288 6.76 5.13 19.74
N ASN A 289 7.03 4.16 18.86
CA ASN A 289 6.20 3.91 17.68
C ASN A 289 5.29 2.68 17.81
N LYS A 290 5.33 1.98 18.94
CA LYS A 290 4.47 0.82 19.20
C LYS A 290 3.03 1.26 19.41
N VAL A 291 2.07 0.59 18.74
CA VAL A 291 0.65 0.79 19.02
C VAL A 291 0.35 0.32 20.44
N ILE A 292 -0.13 1.24 21.26
CA ILE A 292 -0.50 0.94 22.64
C ILE A 292 -1.73 0.02 22.63
N TYR A 293 -1.60 -1.13 23.34
CA TYR A 293 -2.72 -2.04 23.48
C TYR A 293 -3.83 -1.41 24.32
N ASP A 294 -5.01 -1.31 23.70
CA ASP A 294 -6.23 -0.83 24.35
C ASP A 294 -7.23 -1.98 24.52
N ARG A 295 -7.52 -2.34 25.77
CA ARG A 295 -8.46 -3.42 26.13
C ARG A 295 -9.87 -3.16 25.59
N SER A 296 -10.28 -1.91 25.45
CA SER A 296 -11.60 -1.56 24.91
C SER A 296 -11.76 -2.03 23.44
N ARG A 297 -10.65 -2.19 22.74
CA ARG A 297 -10.57 -2.65 21.33
C ARG A 297 -10.32 -4.15 21.19
N LEU A 298 -10.40 -4.92 22.28
CA LEU A 298 -10.14 -6.37 22.27
C LEU A 298 -10.94 -7.11 21.20
N LYS A 299 -12.21 -6.75 20.98
CA LYS A 299 -13.04 -7.34 19.92
C LYS A 299 -12.43 -7.18 18.52
N ASN A 300 -11.80 -6.05 18.24
CA ASN A 300 -11.15 -5.78 16.96
C ASN A 300 -9.87 -6.62 16.82
N TYR A 301 -9.06 -6.71 17.88
CA TYR A 301 -7.88 -7.57 17.89
C TYR A 301 -8.24 -9.04 17.68
N LEU A 302 -9.33 -9.55 18.29
CA LEU A 302 -9.79 -10.91 18.08
C LEU A 302 -10.26 -11.16 16.64
N ARG A 303 -10.93 -10.18 16.02
CA ARG A 303 -11.31 -10.24 14.60
C ARG A 303 -10.08 -10.27 13.69
N ILE A 304 -9.08 -9.43 13.98
CA ILE A 304 -7.80 -9.43 13.26
C ILE A 304 -7.14 -10.79 13.42
N GLN A 305 -7.10 -11.35 14.63
CA GLN A 305 -6.48 -12.65 14.89
C GLN A 305 -7.15 -13.77 14.08
N ALA A 306 -8.47 -13.84 14.09
CA ALA A 306 -9.21 -14.82 13.28
C ALA A 306 -8.89 -14.69 11.79
N GLU A 307 -8.79 -13.46 11.30
CA GLU A 307 -8.48 -13.21 9.90
C GLU A 307 -7.02 -13.55 9.54
N LEU A 308 -6.06 -13.33 10.44
CA LEU A 308 -4.68 -13.77 10.23
C LEU A 308 -4.61 -15.29 9.98
N TRP A 309 -5.39 -16.07 10.71
CA TRP A 309 -5.46 -17.53 10.50
C TRP A 309 -6.21 -17.93 9.23
N ILE A 310 -7.37 -17.30 8.96
CA ILE A 310 -8.13 -17.52 7.72
C ILE A 310 -7.26 -17.19 6.49
N ASN A 311 -6.44 -16.15 6.57
CA ASN A 311 -5.57 -15.74 5.47
C ASN A 311 -4.40 -16.71 5.24
N VAL A 312 -4.05 -17.58 6.19
CA VAL A 312 -3.14 -18.71 5.92
C VAL A 312 -3.78 -19.66 4.90
N ALA A 313 -5.03 -20.09 5.15
CA ALA A 313 -5.76 -20.93 4.20
C ALA A 313 -5.96 -20.25 2.83
N ARG A 314 -6.33 -18.95 2.82
CA ARG A 314 -6.48 -18.17 1.57
C ARG A 314 -5.20 -18.07 0.74
N ARG A 315 -4.03 -18.15 1.37
CA ARG A 315 -2.74 -18.11 0.67
C ARG A 315 -2.38 -19.44 0.05
N LEU A 316 -2.86 -20.53 0.61
CA LEU A 316 -2.57 -21.90 0.18
C LEU A 316 -3.59 -22.43 -0.85
N SER A 317 -4.81 -21.85 -0.90
CA SER A 317 -5.83 -22.08 -1.93
C SER A 317 -5.57 -21.24 -3.18
#